data_a985a38760e3717502acbb84ff2a5b11
#
_entry.id   a985a38760e3717502acbb84ff2a5b11
#
_cell.length_a   1.000
_cell.length_b   1.000
_cell.length_c   1.000
_cell.angle_alpha   90.00
_cell.angle_beta   90.00
_cell.angle_gamma   90.00
#
_symmetry.space_group_name_H-M   'P 1'
#
loop_
_entity.id
_entity.type
_entity.pdbx_description
1 polymer ?
#
loop_
_entity_poly.entity_id
_entity_poly.type
_entity_poly.pdbx_seq_one_letter_code
_entity_poly.pdbx_strand_id
1 'polypeptide(L)'
;MKAFIVDRYGKKARGRIGELPDPKLRENDVLVQVYAAGVNLLDSKIRSGEFKLILPYRLPLILGNDVAGVVVQIGPRVRRFKIGDKVYARPPQDRIGSFAELISMNEDAVAMIPKKLTMEEAASIPLVGLTAWQALIERANLKKGQKVLIHAGSGGVGTIAIQLAKHLGATVATTTSTANLDLVKSMGADICDRL
;
A
#
# COMPACT_ATOMS: atom_id res chain seq x y z
N MET A 1 21.01 -7.47 5.35
CA MET A 1 20.24 -7.06 4.17
C MET A 1 20.42 -5.59 3.84
N LYS A 2 20.39 -5.21 2.57
CA LYS A 2 20.39 -3.80 2.14
C LYS A 2 19.00 -3.19 2.32
N ALA A 3 18.97 -1.92 2.77
CA ALA A 3 17.73 -1.18 2.98
C ALA A 3 17.90 0.32 2.74
N PHE A 4 16.79 1.01 2.45
CA PHE A 4 16.71 2.46 2.46
C PHE A 4 16.35 2.96 3.86
N ILE A 5 17.31 3.60 4.52
CA ILE A 5 17.27 3.92 5.95
C ILE A 5 17.12 5.42 6.15
N VAL A 6 16.24 5.80 7.06
CA VAL A 6 16.05 7.19 7.55
C VAL A 6 16.56 7.28 8.99
N ASP A 7 17.63 8.04 9.19
CA ASP A 7 18.28 8.18 10.51
C ASP A 7 17.66 9.31 11.37
N ARG A 8 16.92 10.24 10.76
CA ARG A 8 16.26 11.37 11.45
C ARG A 8 15.03 11.86 10.69
N TYR A 9 14.05 12.36 11.41
CA TYR A 9 12.92 13.06 10.81
C TYR A 9 13.33 14.43 10.26
N GLY A 10 12.63 14.89 9.22
CA GLY A 10 12.76 16.26 8.73
C GLY A 10 12.42 16.41 7.24
N LYS A 11 11.88 17.55 6.84
CA LYS A 11 11.54 17.85 5.43
C LYS A 11 12.76 17.74 4.51
N LYS A 12 13.95 18.09 5.00
CA LYS A 12 15.24 17.99 4.29
C LYS A 12 16.04 16.72 4.67
N ALA A 13 15.48 15.84 5.50
CA ALA A 13 16.16 14.58 5.84
C ALA A 13 16.31 13.71 4.60
N ARG A 14 17.53 13.29 4.32
CA ARG A 14 17.84 12.32 3.26
C ARG A 14 17.89 10.93 3.88
N GLY A 15 17.30 9.96 3.17
CA GLY A 15 17.58 8.57 3.46
C GLY A 15 18.91 8.15 2.82
N ARG A 16 19.43 7.02 3.25
CA ARG A 16 20.64 6.41 2.70
C ARG A 16 20.41 4.92 2.46
N ILE A 17 21.13 4.36 1.52
CA ILE A 17 21.26 2.91 1.41
C ILE A 17 22.29 2.44 2.43
N GLY A 18 21.95 1.41 3.18
CA GLY A 18 22.84 0.82 4.18
C GLY A 18 22.48 -0.63 4.46
N GLU A 19 23.33 -1.28 5.23
CA GLU A 19 23.11 -2.66 5.65
C GLU A 19 22.58 -2.70 7.08
N LEU A 20 21.59 -3.55 7.29
CA LEU A 20 21.01 -3.87 8.58
C LEU A 20 20.92 -5.39 8.75
N PRO A 21 20.85 -5.90 9.97
CA PRO A 21 20.53 -7.31 10.20
C PRO A 21 19.22 -7.69 9.51
N ASP A 22 19.11 -8.95 9.11
CA ASP A 22 17.87 -9.47 8.56
C ASP A 22 16.74 -9.40 9.59
N PRO A 23 15.49 -9.22 9.16
CA PRO A 23 14.38 -9.10 10.07
C PRO A 23 14.13 -10.41 10.82
N LYS A 24 13.84 -10.31 12.13
CA LYS A 24 13.52 -11.47 12.94
C LYS A 24 12.18 -12.07 12.53
N LEU A 25 12.18 -13.35 12.21
CA LEU A 25 10.98 -14.11 11.92
C LEU A 25 10.30 -14.53 13.24
N ARG A 26 9.03 -14.16 13.41
CA ARG A 26 8.20 -14.60 14.56
C ARG A 26 7.39 -15.85 14.19
N GLU A 27 6.73 -16.46 15.16
CA GLU A 27 6.02 -17.73 14.98
C GLU A 27 4.94 -17.72 13.89
N ASN A 28 4.22 -16.59 13.74
CA ASN A 28 3.15 -16.42 12.74
C ASN A 28 3.58 -15.55 11.56
N ASP A 29 4.88 -15.30 11.37
CA ASP A 29 5.38 -14.43 10.33
C ASP A 29 5.81 -15.22 9.09
N VAL A 30 5.66 -14.57 7.95
CA VAL A 30 6.34 -14.92 6.70
C VAL A 30 7.49 -13.95 6.47
N LEU A 31 8.64 -14.47 6.03
CA LEU A 31 9.75 -13.67 5.52
C LEU A 31 9.62 -13.58 4.01
N VAL A 32 9.52 -12.37 3.52
CA VAL A 32 9.33 -12.10 2.09
C VAL A 32 10.59 -11.46 1.52
N GLN A 33 11.12 -12.05 0.45
CA GLN A 33 12.10 -11.41 -0.41
C GLN A 33 11.37 -10.40 -1.29
N VAL A 34 11.72 -9.13 -1.15
CA VAL A 34 11.04 -8.01 -1.83
C VAL A 34 11.48 -7.96 -3.28
N TYR A 35 10.52 -7.96 -4.20
CA TYR A 35 10.74 -7.75 -5.63
C TYR A 35 10.32 -6.34 -6.05
N ALA A 36 9.24 -5.85 -5.49
CA ALA A 36 8.74 -4.50 -5.74
C ALA A 36 8.16 -3.90 -4.46
N ALA A 37 8.29 -2.59 -4.31
CA ALA A 37 7.71 -1.82 -3.22
C ALA A 37 7.05 -0.55 -3.75
N GLY A 38 5.80 -0.32 -3.39
CA GLY A 38 5.06 0.89 -3.75
C GLY A 38 5.53 2.09 -2.95
N VAL A 39 5.77 3.22 -3.63
CA VAL A 39 6.11 4.50 -2.99
C VAL A 39 4.84 5.31 -2.79
N ASN A 40 4.59 5.72 -1.57
CA ASN A 40 3.39 6.47 -1.20
C ASN A 40 3.73 7.85 -0.63
N LEU A 41 2.80 8.80 -0.78
CA LEU A 41 2.90 10.11 -0.12
C LEU A 41 3.06 9.95 1.42
N LEU A 42 2.47 8.89 1.99
CA LEU A 42 2.61 8.54 3.39
C LEU A 42 4.08 8.34 3.80
N ASP A 43 4.90 7.68 2.97
CA ASP A 43 6.32 7.47 3.25
C ASP A 43 7.07 8.80 3.38
N SER A 44 6.77 9.76 2.50
CA SER A 44 7.33 11.11 2.58
C SER A 44 6.90 11.86 3.85
N LYS A 45 5.63 11.73 4.25
CA LYS A 45 5.10 12.36 5.46
C LYS A 45 5.64 11.72 6.74
N ILE A 46 5.85 10.41 6.76
CA ILE A 46 6.54 9.72 7.84
C ILE A 46 7.98 10.24 7.94
N ARG A 47 8.71 10.27 6.82
CA ARG A 47 10.08 10.77 6.76
C ARG A 47 10.19 12.23 7.23
N SER A 48 9.26 13.09 6.83
CA SER A 48 9.25 14.51 7.25
C SER A 48 8.95 14.69 8.73
N GLY A 49 8.32 13.72 9.39
CA GLY A 49 7.89 13.77 10.77
C GLY A 49 6.50 14.38 10.96
N GLU A 50 5.75 14.65 9.90
CA GLU A 50 4.38 15.20 10.00
C GLU A 50 3.45 14.30 10.83
N PHE A 51 3.67 13.00 10.79
CA PHE A 51 2.89 12.02 11.56
C PHE A 51 3.56 11.57 12.86
N LYS A 52 4.67 12.17 13.28
CA LYS A 52 5.44 11.71 14.46
C LYS A 52 4.60 11.60 15.74
N LEU A 53 3.59 12.47 15.93
CA LEU A 53 2.71 12.42 17.10
C LEU A 53 1.71 11.25 17.07
N ILE A 54 1.31 10.82 15.86
CA ILE A 54 0.31 9.76 15.65
C ILE A 54 1.00 8.43 15.38
N LEU A 55 2.13 8.48 14.68
CA LEU A 55 2.93 7.33 14.25
C LEU A 55 4.39 7.53 14.72
N PRO A 56 4.68 7.30 16.00
CA PRO A 56 6.02 7.50 16.56
C PRO A 56 6.94 6.31 16.21
N TYR A 57 7.54 6.31 15.03
CA TYR A 57 8.52 5.29 14.68
C TYR A 57 9.87 5.52 15.37
N ARG A 58 10.51 4.42 15.75
CA ARG A 58 11.90 4.46 16.24
C ARG A 58 12.87 4.60 15.06
N LEU A 59 13.90 5.40 15.27
CA LEU A 59 14.97 5.60 14.29
C LEU A 59 16.24 4.78 14.70
N PRO A 60 17.02 4.27 13.76
CA PRO A 60 16.84 4.36 12.31
C PRO A 60 15.64 3.57 11.81
N LEU A 61 14.95 4.08 10.77
CA LEU A 61 13.72 3.50 10.24
C LEU A 61 13.90 3.10 8.77
N ILE A 62 13.43 1.92 8.41
CA ILE A 62 13.19 1.53 7.01
C ILE A 62 11.78 1.98 6.62
N LEU A 63 11.65 2.76 5.56
CA LEU A 63 10.35 3.18 5.01
C LEU A 63 9.74 2.08 4.14
N GLY A 64 8.51 2.33 3.70
CA GLY A 64 7.77 1.51 2.76
C GLY A 64 6.56 0.86 3.40
N ASN A 65 5.41 1.12 2.78
CA ASN A 65 4.09 0.68 3.23
C ASN A 65 3.41 -0.32 2.29
N ASP A 66 4.05 -0.62 1.16
CA ASP A 66 3.55 -1.58 0.16
C ASP A 66 4.66 -2.49 -0.31
N VAL A 67 4.36 -3.76 -0.50
CA VAL A 67 5.33 -4.77 -0.93
C VAL A 67 4.68 -5.82 -1.80
N ALA A 68 5.44 -6.30 -2.78
CA ALA A 68 5.21 -7.57 -3.46
C ALA A 68 6.53 -8.34 -3.53
N GLY A 69 6.46 -9.66 -3.38
CA GLY A 69 7.65 -10.49 -3.36
C GLY A 69 7.33 -11.97 -3.23
N VAL A 70 8.35 -12.74 -2.86
CA VAL A 70 8.27 -14.19 -2.71
C VAL A 70 8.55 -14.58 -1.26
N VAL A 71 7.74 -15.47 -0.71
CA VAL A 71 7.98 -16.06 0.61
C VAL A 71 9.23 -16.92 0.57
N VAL A 72 10.23 -16.58 1.38
CA VAL A 72 11.51 -17.33 1.46
C VAL A 72 11.66 -18.11 2.77
N GLN A 73 10.91 -17.74 3.82
CA GLN A 73 10.86 -18.47 5.08
C GLN A 73 9.52 -18.26 5.76
N ILE A 74 9.09 -19.23 6.56
CA ILE A 74 7.84 -19.17 7.33
C ILE A 74 8.10 -19.52 8.79
N GLY A 75 7.37 -18.86 9.69
CA GLY A 75 7.34 -19.21 11.11
C GLY A 75 6.60 -20.53 11.37
N PRO A 76 6.84 -21.20 12.52
CA PRO A 76 6.31 -22.54 12.80
C PRO A 76 4.78 -22.59 12.91
N ARG A 77 4.12 -21.47 13.12
CA ARG A 77 2.65 -21.38 13.22
C ARG A 77 1.95 -20.89 11.96
N VAL A 78 2.69 -20.52 10.90
CA VAL A 78 2.12 -20.13 9.61
C VAL A 78 1.37 -21.30 8.98
N ARG A 79 0.16 -21.05 8.47
CA ARG A 79 -0.72 -22.06 7.86
C ARG A 79 -1.21 -21.70 6.47
N ARG A 80 -1.20 -20.41 6.12
CA ARG A 80 -1.81 -19.90 4.89
C ARG A 80 -0.84 -19.83 3.71
N PHE A 81 0.46 -19.84 4.00
CA PHE A 81 1.51 -19.66 3.00
C PHE A 81 2.60 -20.70 3.12
N LYS A 82 3.33 -20.91 2.01
CA LYS A 82 4.51 -21.75 1.91
C LYS A 82 5.64 -21.01 1.20
N ILE A 83 6.86 -21.52 1.34
CA ILE A 83 8.04 -21.02 0.62
C ILE A 83 7.80 -21.11 -0.88
N GLY A 84 8.13 -20.04 -1.61
CA GLY A 84 7.91 -19.88 -3.04
C GLY A 84 6.60 -19.18 -3.41
N ASP A 85 5.68 -18.97 -2.48
CA ASP A 85 4.43 -18.25 -2.77
C ASP A 85 4.72 -16.79 -3.13
N LYS A 86 4.06 -16.33 -4.21
CA LYS A 86 4.09 -14.92 -4.65
C LYS A 86 3.03 -14.14 -3.89
N VAL A 87 3.45 -13.16 -3.14
CA VAL A 87 2.60 -12.44 -2.19
C VAL A 87 2.72 -10.94 -2.32
N TYR A 88 1.67 -10.23 -1.91
CA TYR A 88 1.69 -8.78 -1.76
C TYR A 88 1.03 -8.40 -0.43
N ALA A 89 1.41 -7.25 0.11
CA ALA A 89 0.95 -6.84 1.43
C ALA A 89 1.07 -5.34 1.66
N ARG A 90 0.24 -4.85 2.56
CA ARG A 90 0.52 -3.66 3.35
C ARG A 90 1.04 -4.11 4.70
N PRO A 91 2.34 -3.92 5.01
CA PRO A 91 2.89 -4.29 6.31
C PRO A 91 2.12 -3.62 7.45
N PRO A 92 1.99 -4.28 8.62
CA PRO A 92 1.40 -3.66 9.80
C PRO A 92 2.05 -2.33 10.14
N GLN A 93 1.27 -1.39 10.66
CA GLN A 93 1.71 -0.02 10.90
C GLN A 93 2.91 0.09 11.85
N ASP A 94 3.04 -0.82 12.80
CA ASP A 94 4.17 -0.91 13.73
C ASP A 94 5.41 -1.60 13.14
N ARG A 95 5.30 -2.17 11.93
CA ARG A 95 6.33 -2.98 11.28
C ARG A 95 6.46 -2.67 9.79
N ILE A 96 6.36 -1.39 9.40
CA ILE A 96 6.65 -0.95 8.04
C ILE A 96 8.13 -1.21 7.70
N GLY A 97 8.47 -1.18 6.41
CA GLY A 97 9.88 -1.33 6.02
C GLY A 97 10.10 -2.11 4.74
N SER A 98 9.24 -1.92 3.75
CA SER A 98 9.35 -2.62 2.47
C SER A 98 10.46 -2.09 1.54
N PHE A 99 11.11 -0.95 1.86
CA PHE A 99 12.25 -0.46 1.09
C PHE A 99 13.53 -1.16 1.53
N ALA A 100 13.54 -2.49 1.49
CA ALA A 100 14.64 -3.38 1.88
C ALA A 100 14.59 -4.67 1.04
N GLU A 101 15.67 -5.46 1.09
CA GLU A 101 15.70 -6.76 0.39
C GLU A 101 14.76 -7.80 1.01
N LEU A 102 14.53 -7.72 2.32
CA LEU A 102 13.70 -8.65 3.07
C LEU A 102 12.76 -7.90 4.01
N ILE A 103 11.55 -8.43 4.19
CA ILE A 103 10.60 -7.96 5.20
C ILE A 103 9.91 -9.15 5.87
N SER A 104 9.75 -9.08 7.20
CA SER A 104 9.01 -10.08 7.98
C SER A 104 7.70 -9.47 8.47
N MET A 105 6.59 -10.16 8.25
CA MET A 105 5.27 -9.70 8.66
C MET A 105 4.34 -10.86 8.98
N ASN A 106 3.34 -10.61 9.84
CA ASN A 106 2.34 -11.61 10.18
C ASN A 106 1.58 -12.07 8.93
N GLU A 107 1.29 -13.39 8.83
CA GLU A 107 0.58 -13.97 7.69
C GLU A 107 -0.80 -13.33 7.44
N ASP A 108 -1.44 -12.76 8.47
CA ASP A 108 -2.75 -12.11 8.33
C ASP A 108 -2.68 -10.78 7.54
N ALA A 109 -1.51 -10.16 7.47
CA ALA A 109 -1.29 -8.95 6.66
C ALA A 109 -0.98 -9.24 5.18
N VAL A 110 -0.91 -10.52 4.80
CA VAL A 110 -0.40 -10.96 3.49
C VAL A 110 -1.50 -11.60 2.67
N ALA A 111 -1.46 -11.38 1.36
CA ALA A 111 -2.32 -12.05 0.39
C ALA A 111 -1.51 -12.58 -0.81
N MET A 112 -2.06 -13.61 -1.47
CA MET A 112 -1.51 -14.10 -2.73
C MET A 112 -1.68 -13.07 -3.84
N ILE A 113 -0.66 -12.87 -4.66
CA ILE A 113 -0.77 -11.99 -5.84
C ILE A 113 -1.79 -12.58 -6.82
N PRO A 114 -2.77 -11.80 -7.31
CA PRO A 114 -3.65 -12.22 -8.38
C PRO A 114 -2.86 -12.65 -9.63
N LYS A 115 -3.23 -13.77 -10.24
CA LYS A 115 -2.46 -14.42 -11.32
C LYS A 115 -2.12 -13.53 -12.52
N LYS A 116 -2.90 -12.47 -12.75
CA LYS A 116 -2.74 -11.57 -13.90
C LYS A 116 -1.84 -10.36 -13.61
N LEU A 117 -1.41 -10.16 -12.36
CA LEU A 117 -0.60 -9.00 -11.98
C LEU A 117 0.89 -9.35 -11.95
N THR A 118 1.71 -8.40 -12.38
CA THR A 118 3.17 -8.42 -12.13
C THR A 118 3.46 -8.07 -10.68
N MET A 119 4.72 -8.20 -10.24
CA MET A 119 5.14 -7.81 -8.89
C MET A 119 4.98 -6.29 -8.68
N GLU A 120 5.32 -5.49 -9.69
CA GLU A 120 5.22 -4.03 -9.67
C GLU A 120 3.77 -3.57 -9.56
N GLU A 121 2.89 -4.15 -10.38
CA GLU A 121 1.45 -3.87 -10.32
C GLU A 121 0.87 -4.27 -8.96
N ALA A 122 1.22 -5.46 -8.46
CA ALA A 122 0.75 -5.93 -7.16
C ALA A 122 1.24 -5.03 -6.01
N ALA A 123 2.50 -4.55 -6.04
CA ALA A 123 3.04 -3.65 -5.03
C ALA A 123 2.38 -2.26 -5.04
N SER A 124 1.73 -1.85 -6.11
CA SER A 124 1.06 -0.55 -6.21
C SER A 124 -0.30 -0.49 -5.53
N ILE A 125 -0.86 -1.64 -5.13
CA ILE A 125 -2.27 -1.75 -4.73
C ILE A 125 -2.50 -1.67 -3.20
N PRO A 126 -1.72 -2.29 -2.31
CA PRO A 126 -2.19 -2.61 -0.95
C PRO A 126 -2.63 -1.40 -0.13
N LEU A 127 -1.82 -0.35 -0.02
CA LEU A 127 -2.18 0.83 0.77
C LEU A 127 -3.41 1.55 0.22
N VAL A 128 -3.40 1.84 -1.07
CA VAL A 128 -4.47 2.61 -1.73
C VAL A 128 -5.74 1.78 -1.89
N GLY A 129 -5.61 0.49 -2.17
CA GLY A 129 -6.73 -0.44 -2.28
C GLY A 129 -7.44 -0.66 -0.95
N LEU A 130 -6.69 -0.91 0.13
CA LEU A 130 -7.26 -1.02 1.47
C LEU A 130 -7.90 0.28 1.93
N THR A 131 -7.32 1.45 1.60
CA THR A 131 -7.90 2.75 1.91
C THR A 131 -9.24 2.94 1.20
N ALA A 132 -9.31 2.64 -0.10
CA ALA A 132 -10.56 2.71 -0.87
C ALA A 132 -11.62 1.73 -0.35
N TRP A 133 -11.22 0.49 -0.04
CA TRP A 133 -12.09 -0.53 0.54
C TRP A 133 -12.69 -0.09 1.87
N GLN A 134 -11.85 0.32 2.81
CA GLN A 134 -12.29 0.77 4.13
C GLN A 134 -13.24 1.96 4.03
N ALA A 135 -12.94 2.92 3.15
CA ALA A 135 -13.79 4.09 2.97
C ALA A 135 -15.16 3.72 2.39
N LEU A 136 -15.20 2.98 1.29
CA LEU A 136 -16.43 2.75 0.53
C LEU A 136 -17.27 1.59 1.09
N ILE A 137 -16.62 0.52 1.54
CA ILE A 137 -17.33 -0.69 1.98
C ILE A 137 -17.53 -0.68 3.50
N GLU A 138 -16.47 -0.55 4.29
CA GLU A 138 -16.58 -0.70 5.74
C GLU A 138 -17.21 0.53 6.42
N ARG A 139 -16.89 1.75 5.95
CA ARG A 139 -17.38 3.00 6.56
C ARG A 139 -18.65 3.54 5.89
N ALA A 140 -18.63 3.71 4.58
CA ALA A 140 -19.76 4.25 3.85
C ALA A 140 -20.83 3.19 3.57
N ASN A 141 -20.50 1.90 3.62
CA ASN A 141 -21.40 0.79 3.27
C ASN A 141 -22.11 1.01 1.93
N LEU A 142 -21.33 1.46 0.93
CA LEU A 142 -21.82 1.86 -0.40
C LEU A 142 -22.57 0.71 -1.07
N LYS A 143 -23.81 1.02 -1.54
CA LYS A 143 -24.71 0.03 -2.16
C LYS A 143 -24.99 0.39 -3.62
N LYS A 144 -25.41 -0.61 -4.38
CA LYS A 144 -25.90 -0.46 -5.76
C LYS A 144 -26.96 0.62 -5.85
N GLY A 145 -26.84 1.49 -6.86
CA GLY A 145 -27.78 2.58 -7.13
C GLY A 145 -27.52 3.86 -6.33
N GLN A 146 -26.62 3.85 -5.36
CA GLN A 146 -26.23 5.06 -4.64
C GLN A 146 -25.29 5.94 -5.49
N LYS A 147 -25.14 7.20 -5.08
CA LYS A 147 -24.23 8.17 -5.70
C LYS A 147 -23.07 8.45 -4.75
N VAL A 148 -21.85 8.51 -5.28
CA VAL A 148 -20.64 8.82 -4.51
C VAL A 148 -19.82 9.90 -5.21
N LEU A 149 -19.28 10.84 -4.43
CA LEU A 149 -18.31 11.81 -4.89
C LEU A 149 -16.91 11.40 -4.41
N ILE A 150 -15.99 11.24 -5.34
CA ILE A 150 -14.59 10.88 -5.08
C ILE A 150 -13.72 12.07 -5.50
N HIS A 151 -13.16 12.79 -4.53
CA HIS A 151 -12.24 13.88 -4.82
C HIS A 151 -10.87 13.36 -5.28
N ALA A 152 -10.23 14.11 -6.18
CA ALA A 152 -8.91 13.77 -6.74
C ALA A 152 -8.88 12.36 -7.36
N GLY A 153 -9.83 12.07 -8.25
CA GLY A 153 -10.03 10.75 -8.84
C GLY A 153 -8.85 10.18 -9.60
N SER A 154 -7.94 11.01 -10.10
CA SER A 154 -6.70 10.57 -10.76
C SER A 154 -5.55 10.23 -9.79
N GLY A 155 -5.75 10.41 -8.48
CA GLY A 155 -4.77 10.01 -7.46
C GLY A 155 -4.79 8.51 -7.16
N GLY A 156 -3.78 8.00 -6.45
CA GLY A 156 -3.65 6.57 -6.16
C GLY A 156 -4.90 5.95 -5.51
N VAL A 157 -5.47 6.59 -4.48
CA VAL A 157 -6.72 6.12 -3.85
C VAL A 157 -7.90 6.31 -4.80
N GLY A 158 -7.98 7.47 -5.48
CA GLY A 158 -9.10 7.82 -6.36
C GLY A 158 -9.30 6.84 -7.51
N THR A 159 -8.21 6.43 -8.15
CA THR A 159 -8.24 5.47 -9.27
C THR A 159 -8.83 4.12 -8.88
N ILE A 160 -8.47 3.61 -7.71
CA ILE A 160 -9.04 2.36 -7.19
C ILE A 160 -10.47 2.58 -6.69
N ALA A 161 -10.74 3.68 -6.00
CA ALA A 161 -12.06 3.98 -5.45
C ALA A 161 -13.12 4.13 -6.55
N ILE A 162 -12.81 4.77 -7.68
CA ILE A 162 -13.73 4.88 -8.84
C ILE A 162 -14.10 3.48 -9.34
N GLN A 163 -13.11 2.64 -9.63
CA GLN A 163 -13.35 1.29 -10.15
C GLN A 163 -14.12 0.43 -9.14
N LEU A 164 -13.79 0.50 -7.86
CA LEU A 164 -14.48 -0.23 -6.80
C LEU A 164 -15.93 0.23 -6.67
N ALA A 165 -16.21 1.54 -6.65
CA ALA A 165 -17.56 2.08 -6.58
C ALA A 165 -18.40 1.68 -7.80
N LYS A 166 -17.80 1.69 -8.99
CA LYS A 166 -18.48 1.19 -10.21
C LYS A 166 -18.79 -0.30 -10.15
N HIS A 167 -17.84 -1.11 -9.65
CA HIS A 167 -18.07 -2.54 -9.44
C HIS A 167 -19.23 -2.81 -8.47
N LEU A 168 -19.40 -1.96 -7.45
CA LEU A 168 -20.52 -2.02 -6.50
C LEU A 168 -21.85 -1.51 -7.10
N GLY A 169 -21.84 -1.00 -8.34
CA GLY A 169 -23.02 -0.50 -9.04
C GLY A 169 -23.46 0.90 -8.62
N ALA A 170 -22.57 1.71 -8.10
CA ALA A 170 -22.82 3.11 -7.77
C ALA A 170 -22.66 4.04 -8.99
N THR A 171 -23.30 5.22 -8.92
CA THR A 171 -23.01 6.34 -9.81
C THR A 171 -21.86 7.14 -9.21
N VAL A 172 -20.81 7.36 -9.98
CA VAL A 172 -19.56 7.98 -9.50
C VAL A 172 -19.38 9.37 -10.10
N ALA A 173 -19.37 10.38 -9.24
CA ALA A 173 -18.83 11.71 -9.56
C ALA A 173 -17.39 11.83 -9.06
N THR A 174 -16.54 12.52 -9.79
CA THR A 174 -15.15 12.75 -9.37
C THR A 174 -14.65 14.12 -9.77
N THR A 175 -13.67 14.62 -8.99
CA THR A 175 -12.93 15.84 -9.35
C THR A 175 -11.52 15.47 -9.76
N THR A 176 -11.00 16.14 -10.79
CA THR A 176 -9.62 15.96 -11.26
C THR A 176 -9.14 17.17 -12.07
N SER A 177 -7.84 17.24 -12.37
CA SER A 177 -7.32 18.24 -13.33
C SER A 177 -7.79 17.94 -14.75
N THR A 178 -7.87 18.97 -15.59
CA THR A 178 -8.30 18.85 -16.99
C THR A 178 -7.50 17.78 -17.76
N ALA A 179 -6.19 17.68 -17.51
CA ALA A 179 -5.31 16.70 -18.17
C ALA A 179 -5.65 15.23 -17.85
N ASN A 180 -6.38 14.98 -16.76
CA ASN A 180 -6.69 13.62 -16.29
C ASN A 180 -8.17 13.24 -16.48
N LEU A 181 -8.97 14.05 -17.18
CA LEU A 181 -10.40 13.77 -17.40
C LEU A 181 -10.63 12.44 -18.12
N ASP A 182 -9.86 12.16 -19.17
CA ASP A 182 -10.00 10.93 -19.95
C ASP A 182 -9.58 9.70 -19.13
N LEU A 183 -8.57 9.84 -18.28
CA LEU A 183 -8.15 8.79 -17.36
C LEU A 183 -9.28 8.38 -16.41
N VAL A 184 -9.90 9.35 -15.71
CA VAL A 184 -10.96 9.02 -14.74
C VAL A 184 -12.23 8.51 -15.41
N LYS A 185 -12.56 8.98 -16.62
CA LYS A 185 -13.64 8.44 -17.44
C LYS A 185 -13.39 6.99 -17.84
N SER A 186 -12.18 6.66 -18.27
CA SER A 186 -11.82 5.29 -18.66
C SER A 186 -11.91 4.32 -17.48
N MET A 187 -11.79 4.80 -16.24
CA MET A 187 -11.98 4.03 -15.01
C MET A 187 -13.45 3.88 -14.61
N GLY A 188 -14.37 4.55 -15.30
CA GLY A 188 -15.80 4.43 -15.11
C GLY A 188 -16.46 5.58 -14.36
N ALA A 189 -15.79 6.71 -14.15
CA ALA A 189 -16.46 7.89 -13.58
C ALA A 189 -17.58 8.40 -14.52
N ASP A 190 -18.79 8.56 -13.97
CA ASP A 190 -19.96 9.00 -14.73
C ASP A 190 -19.99 10.53 -14.90
N ILE A 191 -19.56 11.26 -13.87
CA ILE A 191 -19.52 12.72 -13.83
C ILE A 191 -18.12 13.15 -13.44
N CYS A 192 -17.50 14.01 -14.25
CA CYS A 192 -16.14 14.50 -14.00
C CYS A 192 -16.17 16.02 -13.95
N ASP A 193 -15.73 16.59 -12.83
CA ASP A 193 -15.61 18.03 -12.63
C ASP A 193 -14.12 18.43 -12.47
N ARG A 194 -13.84 19.71 -12.72
CA ARG A 194 -12.48 20.25 -12.61
C ARG A 194 -12.19 20.66 -11.18
N LEU A 195 -10.95 20.39 -10.73
CA LEU A 195 -10.38 20.99 -9.51
C LEU A 195 -9.91 22.39 -9.79
#